data_26fc62093efdf22f6e9fe48713ef15fc
#
_entry.id   26fc62093efdf22f6e9fe48713ef15fc
#
_cell.length_a   1.000
_cell.length_b   1.000
_cell.length_c   1.000
_cell.angle_alpha   90.00
_cell.angle_beta   90.00
_cell.angle_gamma   90.00
#
_symmetry.space_group_name_H-M   'P 1'
#
loop_
_entity.id
_entity.type
_entity.pdbx_description
1 polymer ?
#
loop_
_entity_poly.entity_id
_entity_poly.type
_entity_poly.pdbx_seq_one_letter_code
_entity_poly.pdbx_strand_id
1 'polypeptide(L)'
;MFVAALSLSGCATLNDQFEIFKNHSSAIETSQVIDEYRSIEQFSIKAKFAYSLDANGGSGRLIWRYENNQDEIDIFSPFNNQVAKIIYASNDKRIIDANGKVLSGDDFDHYIQSLFGKNISPDLFRYLITNHVDRIKNMHKDENQLNRPTHFYNDEWNILISAFKTQDGFAIPSKISITQGKFSFNFIVEEIIHIAGK
;
A
#
# COMPACT_ATOMS: atom_id res chain seq x y z
N MET A 1 51.80 -21.58 8.77
CA MET A 1 50.80 -21.59 7.67
C MET A 1 49.42 -21.61 8.31
N PHE A 2 48.87 -20.45 8.57
CA PHE A 2 47.55 -20.28 9.21
C PHE A 2 46.54 -19.99 8.13
N VAL A 3 45.56 -20.83 7.95
CA VAL A 3 44.41 -20.61 7.05
C VAL A 3 43.30 -20.02 7.91
N ALA A 4 42.99 -18.75 7.68
CA ALA A 4 41.85 -18.07 8.29
C ALA A 4 40.61 -18.35 7.45
N ALA A 5 39.68 -19.11 8.00
CA ALA A 5 38.34 -19.34 7.42
C ALA A 5 37.46 -18.11 7.73
N LEU A 6 37.15 -17.30 6.71
CA LEU A 6 36.10 -16.28 6.79
C LEU A 6 34.74 -16.95 6.58
N SER A 7 33.99 -17.14 7.65
CA SER A 7 32.58 -17.51 7.62
C SER A 7 31.74 -16.28 7.40
N LEU A 8 31.29 -16.05 6.16
CA LEU A 8 30.23 -15.08 5.82
C LEU A 8 28.87 -15.71 6.17
N SER A 9 28.41 -15.53 7.40
CA SER A 9 27.04 -15.81 7.81
C SER A 9 26.21 -14.53 7.69
N GLY A 10 25.77 -14.25 6.46
CA GLY A 10 24.84 -13.16 6.17
C GLY A 10 23.44 -13.71 5.90
N CYS A 11 22.80 -14.36 6.88
CA CYS A 11 21.36 -14.55 6.88
C CYS A 11 20.71 -13.35 7.61
N ALA A 12 20.54 -12.23 6.92
CA ALA A 12 19.56 -11.23 7.34
C ALA A 12 18.17 -11.83 7.05
N THR A 13 17.55 -12.37 8.08
CA THR A 13 16.22 -12.94 8.01
C THR A 13 15.23 -11.81 7.71
N LEU A 14 14.30 -12.05 6.79
CA LEU A 14 13.17 -11.16 6.44
C LEU A 14 12.38 -10.66 7.67
N ASN A 15 12.53 -11.31 8.81
CA ASN A 15 11.92 -10.93 10.08
C ASN A 15 12.43 -9.58 10.61
N ASP A 16 13.69 -9.19 10.37
CA ASP A 16 14.24 -7.91 10.83
C ASP A 16 13.63 -6.72 10.09
N GLN A 17 13.23 -6.90 8.84
CA GLN A 17 12.51 -5.86 8.09
C GLN A 17 11.09 -5.63 8.67
N PHE A 18 10.46 -6.66 9.22
CA PHE A 18 9.14 -6.55 9.85
C PHE A 18 9.18 -5.82 11.20
N GLU A 19 10.24 -5.96 11.98
CA GLU A 19 10.42 -5.27 13.27
C GLU A 19 10.72 -3.77 13.09
N ILE A 20 11.34 -3.35 11.99
CA ILE A 20 11.57 -1.94 11.67
C ILE A 20 10.24 -1.20 11.46
N PHE A 21 9.20 -1.87 10.96
CA PHE A 21 7.86 -1.30 10.81
C PHE A 21 7.13 -1.14 12.16
N LYS A 22 7.43 -1.96 13.17
CA LYS A 22 6.79 -1.89 14.48
C LYS A 22 7.35 -0.80 15.39
N ASN A 23 8.64 -0.46 15.28
CA ASN A 23 9.34 0.34 16.28
C ASN A 23 9.42 1.85 15.99
N HIS A 24 8.84 2.37 14.91
CA HIS A 24 8.77 3.81 14.66
C HIS A 24 7.39 4.39 14.99
N SER A 25 6.92 4.16 16.21
CA SER A 25 5.85 4.96 16.80
C SER A 25 6.42 6.23 17.43
N SER A 26 6.87 7.18 16.61
CA SER A 26 7.01 8.55 17.08
C SER A 26 5.61 9.10 17.32
N ALA A 27 5.37 9.53 18.54
CA ALA A 27 4.16 10.19 18.97
C ALA A 27 3.81 11.34 18.01
N ILE A 28 2.74 11.17 17.26
CA ILE A 28 2.14 12.24 16.47
C ILE A 28 1.33 13.05 17.46
N GLU A 29 1.66 14.33 17.62
CA GLU A 29 0.78 15.31 18.26
C GLU A 29 -0.56 15.34 17.50
N THR A 30 -1.51 14.57 18.00
CA THR A 30 -2.87 14.53 17.48
C THR A 30 -3.70 15.55 18.26
N SER A 31 -3.55 16.81 17.90
CA SER A 31 -4.46 17.85 18.38
C SER A 31 -5.08 18.61 17.20
N GLN A 32 -5.82 17.89 16.37
CA GLN A 32 -6.94 18.43 15.61
C GLN A 32 -7.89 17.26 15.34
N VAL A 33 -9.06 17.33 15.93
CA VAL A 33 -10.22 16.51 15.55
C VAL A 33 -10.42 16.73 14.06
N ILE A 34 -10.14 15.72 13.25
CA ILE A 34 -10.43 15.75 11.80
C ILE A 34 -11.94 15.54 11.71
N ASP A 35 -12.69 16.63 11.82
CA ASP A 35 -14.13 16.61 11.98
C ASP A 35 -14.87 16.41 10.66
N GLU A 36 -14.19 16.36 9.53
CA GLU A 36 -14.81 16.01 8.25
C GLU A 36 -13.73 15.53 7.27
N TYR A 37 -13.74 14.25 6.97
CA TYR A 37 -12.92 13.69 5.90
C TYR A 37 -13.45 14.22 4.56
N ARG A 38 -12.78 15.25 4.04
CA ARG A 38 -13.08 15.76 2.69
C ARG A 38 -12.83 14.64 1.68
N SER A 39 -13.75 14.51 0.72
CA SER A 39 -13.64 13.53 -0.35
C SER A 39 -12.46 13.90 -1.27
N ILE A 40 -11.54 12.96 -1.45
CA ILE A 40 -10.39 13.11 -2.35
C ILE A 40 -10.79 12.59 -3.72
N GLU A 41 -10.75 13.45 -4.73
CA GLU A 41 -11.11 13.12 -6.12
C GLU A 41 -9.88 12.86 -6.99
N GLN A 42 -8.72 13.41 -6.61
CA GLN A 42 -7.46 13.27 -7.31
C GLN A 42 -6.30 13.23 -6.31
N PHE A 43 -5.30 12.41 -6.58
CA PHE A 43 -4.07 12.43 -5.81
C PHE A 43 -2.86 11.97 -6.62
N SER A 44 -1.67 12.40 -6.20
CA SER A 44 -0.39 11.85 -6.59
C SER A 44 0.47 11.68 -5.34
N ILE A 45 0.93 10.45 -5.10
CA ILE A 45 1.70 10.10 -3.89
C ILE A 45 2.93 9.27 -4.26
N LYS A 46 3.97 9.38 -3.42
CA LYS A 46 5.05 8.38 -3.35
C LYS A 46 4.85 7.52 -2.11
N ALA A 47 4.99 6.23 -2.27
CA ALA A 47 4.82 5.30 -1.16
C ALA A 47 5.82 4.14 -1.22
N LYS A 48 6.02 3.53 -0.07
CA LYS A 48 6.66 2.22 0.09
C LYS A 48 5.62 1.17 0.36
N PHE A 49 5.90 -0.04 -0.08
CA PHE A 49 5.10 -1.19 0.28
C PHE A 49 5.98 -2.39 0.61
N ALA A 50 5.43 -3.28 1.41
CA ALA A 50 5.96 -4.61 1.65
C ALA A 50 4.79 -5.58 1.77
N TYR A 51 4.93 -6.78 1.22
CA TYR A 51 3.94 -7.84 1.34
C TYR A 51 4.59 -9.15 1.70
N SER A 52 3.83 -10.04 2.32
CA SER A 52 4.21 -11.43 2.53
C SER A 52 3.01 -12.36 2.34
N LEU A 53 3.28 -13.55 1.81
CA LEU A 53 2.34 -14.66 1.71
C LEU A 53 3.11 -15.96 1.96
N ASP A 54 2.86 -16.64 3.07
CA ASP A 54 3.63 -17.79 3.54
C ASP A 54 5.15 -17.49 3.60
N ALA A 55 5.95 -18.22 2.81
CA ALA A 55 7.41 -18.03 2.72
C ALA A 55 7.82 -17.01 1.63
N ASN A 56 6.86 -16.49 0.86
CA ASN A 56 7.12 -15.55 -0.22
C ASN A 56 6.81 -14.12 0.23
N GLY A 57 7.54 -13.16 -0.30
CA GLY A 57 7.28 -11.76 -0.03
C GLY A 57 8.17 -10.84 -0.85
N GLY A 58 7.85 -9.56 -0.77
CA GLY A 58 8.61 -8.56 -1.48
C GLY A 58 8.35 -7.15 -0.93
N SER A 59 9.17 -6.22 -1.37
CA SER A 59 9.02 -4.81 -1.04
C SER A 59 9.46 -3.94 -2.21
N GLY A 60 8.98 -2.72 -2.21
CA GLY A 60 9.32 -1.75 -3.24
C GLY A 60 8.80 -0.37 -2.91
N ARG A 61 8.92 0.50 -3.89
CA ARG A 61 8.35 1.84 -3.90
C ARG A 61 7.38 1.97 -5.06
N LEU A 62 6.48 2.95 -4.95
CA LEU A 62 5.60 3.30 -6.04
C LEU A 62 5.35 4.79 -6.09
N ILE A 63 5.03 5.26 -7.29
CA ILE A 63 4.41 6.56 -7.53
C ILE A 63 3.02 6.25 -8.05
N TRP A 64 2.00 6.71 -7.33
CA TRP A 64 0.61 6.48 -7.68
C TRP A 64 -0.09 7.78 -7.97
N ARG A 65 -0.65 7.88 -9.15
CA ARG A 65 -1.50 8.98 -9.62
C ARG A 65 -2.90 8.45 -9.82
N TYR A 66 -3.87 9.14 -9.27
CA TYR A 66 -5.29 8.89 -9.49
C TYR A 66 -5.95 10.18 -9.96
N GLU A 67 -6.50 10.14 -11.13
CA GLU A 67 -7.19 11.27 -11.78
C GLU A 67 -8.18 10.74 -12.82
N ASN A 68 -9.34 11.40 -12.98
CA ASN A 68 -10.34 11.06 -13.99
C ASN A 68 -10.77 9.58 -13.97
N ASN A 69 -10.91 8.99 -12.77
CA ASN A 69 -11.24 7.57 -12.56
C ASN A 69 -10.21 6.58 -13.15
N GLN A 70 -8.98 7.02 -13.32
CA GLN A 70 -7.87 6.19 -13.74
C GLN A 70 -6.76 6.19 -12.70
N ASP A 71 -6.26 5.01 -12.39
CA ASP A 71 -5.05 4.82 -11.61
C ASP A 71 -3.86 4.59 -12.54
N GLU A 72 -2.77 5.28 -12.29
CA GLU A 72 -1.48 5.06 -12.90
C GLU A 72 -0.45 4.82 -11.79
N ILE A 73 0.10 3.61 -11.73
CA ILE A 73 1.00 3.19 -10.66
C ILE A 73 2.32 2.73 -11.27
N ASP A 74 3.37 3.53 -11.08
CA ASP A 74 4.74 3.16 -11.42
C ASP A 74 5.36 2.42 -10.22
N ILE A 75 5.81 1.18 -10.42
CA ILE A 75 6.37 0.31 -9.38
C ILE A 75 7.88 0.21 -9.57
N PHE A 76 8.60 0.41 -8.46
CA PHE A 76 10.07 0.36 -8.42
C PHE A 76 10.54 -0.70 -7.43
N SER A 77 11.63 -1.38 -7.76
CA SER A 77 12.35 -2.24 -6.83
C SER A 77 12.95 -1.43 -5.68
N PRO A 78 13.42 -2.06 -4.59
CA PRO A 78 14.14 -1.37 -3.51
C PRO A 78 15.36 -0.59 -4.01
N PHE A 79 15.96 -0.99 -5.13
CA PHE A 79 17.11 -0.35 -5.77
C PHE A 79 16.70 0.76 -6.77
N ASN A 80 15.43 1.17 -6.76
CA ASN A 80 14.88 2.24 -7.60
C ASN A 80 14.87 1.95 -9.12
N ASN A 81 14.92 0.69 -9.53
CA ASN A 81 14.68 0.30 -10.91
C ASN A 81 13.18 0.11 -11.13
N GLN A 82 12.61 0.71 -12.16
CA GLN A 82 11.21 0.48 -12.51
C GLN A 82 11.01 -0.98 -12.95
N VAL A 83 10.08 -1.67 -12.31
CA VAL A 83 9.80 -3.09 -12.55
C VAL A 83 8.47 -3.30 -13.25
N ALA A 84 7.52 -2.38 -13.06
CA ALA A 84 6.23 -2.41 -13.75
C ALA A 84 5.57 -1.04 -13.72
N LYS A 85 4.62 -0.85 -14.65
CA LYS A 85 3.65 0.23 -14.63
C LYS A 85 2.26 -0.37 -14.76
N ILE A 86 1.36 -0.03 -13.84
CA ILE A 86 -0.04 -0.43 -13.87
C ILE A 86 -0.87 0.76 -14.35
N ILE A 87 -1.75 0.52 -15.30
CA ILE A 87 -2.83 1.41 -15.69
C ILE A 87 -4.13 0.68 -15.38
N TYR A 88 -4.98 1.31 -14.58
CA TYR A 88 -6.20 0.69 -14.11
C TYR A 88 -7.37 1.67 -14.18
N ALA A 89 -8.29 1.40 -15.08
CA ALA A 89 -9.54 2.12 -15.28
C ALA A 89 -10.65 1.11 -15.58
N SER A 90 -11.91 1.56 -15.59
CA SER A 90 -13.07 0.67 -15.80
C SER A 90 -12.98 -0.16 -17.08
N ASN A 91 -12.42 0.41 -18.16
CA ASN A 91 -12.33 -0.21 -19.48
C ASN A 91 -10.88 -0.46 -19.94
N ASP A 92 -9.88 -0.16 -19.10
CA ASP A 92 -8.47 -0.31 -19.46
C ASP A 92 -7.68 -0.81 -18.24
N LYS A 93 -7.41 -2.12 -18.22
CA LYS A 93 -6.59 -2.76 -17.20
C LYS A 93 -5.39 -3.38 -17.87
N ARG A 94 -4.21 -2.82 -17.61
CA ARG A 94 -2.97 -3.30 -18.21
C ARG A 94 -1.77 -3.08 -17.29
N ILE A 95 -0.80 -3.98 -17.43
CA ILE A 95 0.52 -3.87 -16.83
C ILE A 95 1.53 -3.78 -17.96
N ILE A 96 2.49 -2.89 -17.81
CA ILE A 96 3.67 -2.79 -18.68
C ILE A 96 4.84 -3.23 -17.81
N ASP A 97 5.48 -4.35 -18.13
CA ASP A 97 6.64 -4.85 -17.39
C ASP A 97 7.92 -4.06 -17.69
N ALA A 98 9.01 -4.39 -17.00
CA ALA A 98 10.31 -3.74 -17.19
C ALA A 98 10.88 -3.88 -18.61
N ASN A 99 10.42 -4.84 -19.41
CA ASN A 99 10.82 -5.07 -20.80
C ASN A 99 9.90 -4.39 -21.80
N GLY A 100 8.87 -3.67 -21.33
CA GLY A 100 7.87 -3.04 -22.18
C GLY A 100 6.76 -3.98 -22.67
N LYS A 101 6.70 -5.24 -22.18
CA LYS A 101 5.62 -6.16 -22.52
C LYS A 101 4.33 -5.70 -21.85
N VAL A 102 3.26 -5.62 -22.64
CA VAL A 102 1.92 -5.25 -22.14
C VAL A 102 1.12 -6.51 -21.85
N LEU A 103 0.56 -6.58 -20.64
CA LEU A 103 -0.34 -7.63 -20.17
C LEU A 103 -1.70 -6.99 -19.89
N SER A 104 -2.78 -7.57 -20.40
CA SER A 104 -4.16 -7.07 -20.24
C SER A 104 -5.14 -8.22 -20.16
N GLY A 105 -6.41 -7.95 -19.78
CA GLY A 105 -7.41 -8.98 -19.60
C GLY A 105 -7.01 -10.02 -18.57
N ASP A 106 -7.17 -11.29 -18.88
CA ASP A 106 -6.84 -12.40 -17.96
C ASP A 106 -5.36 -12.41 -17.58
N ASP A 107 -4.46 -12.00 -18.47
CA ASP A 107 -3.02 -11.90 -18.19
C ASP A 107 -2.72 -10.84 -17.11
N PHE A 108 -3.50 -9.75 -17.05
CA PHE A 108 -3.39 -8.77 -15.98
C PHE A 108 -3.70 -9.40 -14.62
N ASP A 109 -4.84 -10.08 -14.50
CA ASP A 109 -5.27 -10.71 -13.25
C ASP A 109 -4.30 -11.81 -12.81
N HIS A 110 -3.81 -12.63 -13.74
CA HIS A 110 -2.80 -13.65 -13.47
C HIS A 110 -1.48 -13.03 -12.99
N TYR A 111 -1.06 -11.91 -13.57
CA TYR A 111 0.18 -11.25 -13.15
C TYR A 111 0.04 -10.67 -11.74
N ILE A 112 -1.07 -9.97 -11.42
CA ILE A 112 -1.35 -9.48 -10.06
C ILE A 112 -1.35 -10.64 -9.06
N GLN A 113 -2.05 -11.73 -9.40
CA GLN A 113 -2.07 -12.94 -8.55
C GLN A 113 -0.70 -13.56 -8.37
N SER A 114 0.16 -13.56 -9.40
CA SER A 114 1.52 -14.11 -9.29
C SER A 114 2.43 -13.27 -8.39
N LEU A 115 2.24 -11.94 -8.39
CA LEU A 115 3.03 -11.03 -7.56
C LEU A 115 2.63 -11.10 -6.08
N PHE A 116 1.33 -11.14 -5.81
CA PHE A 116 0.79 -11.00 -4.45
C PHE A 116 0.18 -12.29 -3.90
N GLY A 117 0.14 -13.36 -4.71
CA GLY A 117 -0.53 -14.61 -4.35
C GLY A 117 -2.05 -14.50 -4.29
N LYS A 118 -2.62 -13.34 -4.63
CA LYS A 118 -4.04 -13.02 -4.59
C LYS A 118 -4.42 -11.96 -5.60
N ASN A 119 -5.70 -11.98 -5.98
CA ASN A 119 -6.33 -10.87 -6.69
C ASN A 119 -6.56 -9.70 -5.72
N ILE A 120 -5.61 -8.76 -5.71
CA ILE A 120 -5.74 -7.50 -4.98
C ILE A 120 -6.07 -6.42 -6.00
N SER A 121 -7.27 -5.87 -5.92
CA SER A 121 -7.67 -4.76 -6.78
C SER A 121 -7.04 -3.44 -6.31
N PRO A 122 -6.49 -2.59 -7.20
CA PRO A 122 -6.15 -1.22 -6.89
C PRO A 122 -7.32 -0.44 -6.26
N ASP A 123 -8.57 -0.78 -6.58
CA ASP A 123 -9.77 -0.16 -6.00
C ASP A 123 -9.78 -0.22 -4.46
N LEU A 124 -9.36 -1.34 -3.86
CA LEU A 124 -9.31 -1.46 -2.40
C LEU A 124 -8.46 -0.36 -1.78
N PHE A 125 -7.25 -0.19 -2.28
CA PHE A 125 -6.33 0.83 -1.77
C PHE A 125 -6.81 2.24 -2.11
N ARG A 126 -7.34 2.45 -3.31
CA ARG A 126 -7.89 3.75 -3.70
C ARG A 126 -9.01 4.19 -2.77
N TYR A 127 -9.97 3.30 -2.45
CA TYR A 127 -11.04 3.60 -1.51
C TYR A 127 -10.51 3.94 -0.11
N LEU A 128 -9.43 3.31 0.33
CA LEU A 128 -8.78 3.67 1.60
C LEU A 128 -8.12 5.06 1.51
N ILE A 129 -7.35 5.35 0.44
CA ILE A 129 -6.66 6.62 0.26
C ILE A 129 -7.65 7.78 0.08
N THR A 130 -8.72 7.58 -0.69
CA THR A 130 -9.73 8.61 -0.99
C THR A 130 -10.83 8.72 0.06
N ASN A 131 -10.72 7.93 1.15
CA ASN A 131 -11.68 7.88 2.25
C ASN A 131 -13.10 7.43 1.84
N HIS A 132 -13.19 6.57 0.82
CA HIS A 132 -14.44 5.96 0.35
C HIS A 132 -14.56 4.51 0.81
N VAL A 133 -14.30 4.26 2.09
CA VAL A 133 -14.36 2.90 2.69
C VAL A 133 -15.76 2.29 2.61
N ASP A 134 -16.80 3.12 2.56
CA ASP A 134 -18.20 2.74 2.32
C ASP A 134 -18.42 1.99 0.99
N ARG A 135 -17.53 2.17 0.02
CA ARG A 135 -17.56 1.44 -1.26
C ARG A 135 -16.98 0.02 -1.18
N ILE A 136 -16.33 -0.32 -0.08
CA ILE A 136 -15.81 -1.67 0.15
C ILE A 136 -16.95 -2.51 0.75
N LYS A 137 -17.32 -3.58 0.05
CA LYS A 137 -18.47 -4.41 0.41
C LYS A 137 -18.35 -4.97 1.85
N ASN A 138 -19.43 -4.82 2.61
CA ASN A 138 -19.56 -5.34 3.98
C ASN A 138 -18.43 -4.89 4.93
N MET A 139 -17.88 -3.69 4.73
CA MET A 139 -16.83 -3.18 5.60
C MET A 139 -17.43 -2.62 6.90
N HIS A 140 -16.93 -3.11 8.03
CA HIS A 140 -17.25 -2.63 9.37
C HIS A 140 -16.11 -1.77 9.88
N LYS A 141 -16.44 -0.74 10.66
CA LYS A 141 -15.49 0.11 11.38
C LYS A 141 -15.59 -0.18 12.87
N ASP A 142 -14.46 -0.33 13.53
CA ASP A 142 -14.44 -0.39 14.99
C ASP A 142 -14.62 1.01 15.58
N GLU A 143 -15.83 1.33 16.06
CA GLU A 143 -16.21 2.65 16.57
C GLU A 143 -15.69 2.96 17.99
N ASN A 144 -15.15 1.96 18.69
CA ASN A 144 -14.76 2.12 20.09
C ASN A 144 -13.43 2.84 20.32
N GLN A 145 -12.87 3.47 19.30
CA GLN A 145 -11.52 4.02 19.35
C GLN A 145 -11.42 5.48 18.88
N LEU A 146 -12.10 6.39 19.58
CA LEU A 146 -11.78 7.82 19.54
C LEU A 146 -10.29 8.01 19.89
N ASN A 147 -9.52 8.59 18.97
CA ASN A 147 -8.07 8.86 19.07
C ASN A 147 -7.13 7.63 18.93
N ARG A 148 -7.57 6.52 18.32
CA ARG A 148 -6.73 5.35 18.05
C ARG A 148 -6.65 5.06 16.53
N PRO A 149 -5.74 4.18 16.11
CA PRO A 149 -5.70 3.71 14.74
C PRO A 149 -7.07 3.26 14.25
N THR A 150 -7.47 3.67 13.06
CA THR A 150 -8.77 3.28 12.50
C THR A 150 -8.70 1.84 12.01
N HIS A 151 -9.58 1.01 12.52
CA HIS A 151 -9.66 -0.40 12.20
C HIS A 151 -10.92 -0.67 11.38
N PHE A 152 -10.75 -1.29 10.22
CA PHE A 152 -11.83 -1.76 9.37
C PHE A 152 -11.68 -3.26 9.12
N TYR A 153 -12.80 -3.97 9.06
CA TYR A 153 -12.79 -5.41 8.82
C TYR A 153 -14.05 -5.87 8.10
N ASN A 154 -13.92 -6.98 7.38
CA ASN A 154 -15.02 -7.79 6.86
C ASN A 154 -14.58 -9.27 6.84
N ASP A 155 -15.35 -10.15 6.18
CA ASP A 155 -15.02 -11.58 6.09
C ASP A 155 -13.71 -11.86 5.36
N GLU A 156 -13.26 -10.94 4.49
CA GLU A 156 -12.06 -11.10 3.68
C GLU A 156 -10.86 -10.35 4.25
N TRP A 157 -11.06 -9.12 4.75
CA TRP A 157 -9.98 -8.19 5.04
C TRP A 157 -9.99 -7.69 6.48
N ASN A 158 -8.82 -7.58 7.03
CA ASN A 158 -8.56 -6.85 8.26
C ASN A 158 -7.59 -5.71 7.93
N ILE A 159 -8.03 -4.46 8.10
CA ILE A 159 -7.34 -3.25 7.66
C ILE A 159 -7.12 -2.35 8.87
N LEU A 160 -5.87 -2.00 9.11
CA LEU A 160 -5.47 -1.06 10.15
C LEU A 160 -4.83 0.17 9.53
N ILE A 161 -5.45 1.34 9.73
CA ILE A 161 -4.85 2.64 9.41
C ILE A 161 -4.25 3.20 10.69
N SER A 162 -2.94 3.23 10.80
CA SER A 162 -2.23 3.60 12.03
C SER A 162 -1.66 5.03 12.01
N ALA A 163 -1.69 5.71 10.87
CA ALA A 163 -1.27 7.11 10.76
C ALA A 163 -1.92 7.80 9.56
N PHE A 164 -2.00 9.13 9.64
CA PHE A 164 -2.45 10.01 8.57
C PHE A 164 -1.41 11.09 8.28
N LYS A 165 -1.44 11.61 7.05
CA LYS A 165 -0.76 12.85 6.65
C LYS A 165 -1.80 13.84 6.18
N THR A 166 -1.60 15.11 6.50
CA THR A 166 -2.48 16.20 6.06
C THR A 166 -1.77 17.10 5.07
N GLN A 167 -2.48 17.51 4.04
CA GLN A 167 -2.03 18.50 3.07
C GLN A 167 -3.26 19.21 2.49
N ASP A 168 -3.23 20.55 2.43
CA ASP A 168 -4.29 21.39 1.86
C ASP A 168 -5.70 21.12 2.44
N GLY A 169 -5.76 20.73 3.73
CA GLY A 169 -7.00 20.42 4.43
C GLY A 169 -7.55 19.01 4.15
N PHE A 170 -6.83 18.19 3.41
CA PHE A 170 -7.14 16.77 3.22
C PHE A 170 -6.30 15.90 4.14
N ALA A 171 -6.88 14.80 4.62
CA ALA A 171 -6.18 13.78 5.37
C ALA A 171 -6.08 12.49 4.54
N ILE A 172 -4.85 12.04 4.29
CA ILE A 172 -4.56 10.77 3.62
C ILE A 172 -4.07 9.75 4.64
N PRO A 173 -4.62 8.53 4.67
CA PRO A 173 -3.99 7.42 5.37
C PRO A 173 -2.53 7.25 4.96
N SER A 174 -1.61 7.36 5.90
CA SER A 174 -0.18 7.33 5.60
C SER A 174 0.52 6.04 6.03
N LYS A 175 -0.10 5.26 6.94
CA LYS A 175 0.34 3.91 7.27
C LYS A 175 -0.87 2.99 7.27
N ILE A 176 -0.89 2.03 6.36
CA ILE A 176 -1.98 1.07 6.19
C ILE A 176 -1.38 -0.33 6.29
N SER A 177 -1.97 -1.18 7.14
CA SER A 177 -1.70 -2.61 7.19
C SER A 177 -2.95 -3.37 6.79
N ILE A 178 -2.83 -4.30 5.86
CA ILE A 178 -3.92 -5.16 5.38
C ILE A 178 -3.51 -6.60 5.62
N THR A 179 -4.41 -7.40 6.22
CA THR A 179 -4.17 -8.81 6.43
C THR A 179 -5.37 -9.65 5.99
N GLN A 180 -5.09 -10.87 5.50
CA GLN A 180 -6.08 -11.89 5.18
C GLN A 180 -5.44 -13.29 5.29
N GLY A 181 -5.78 -14.02 6.33
CA GLY A 181 -5.12 -15.30 6.62
C GLY A 181 -3.61 -15.12 6.79
N LYS A 182 -2.83 -15.78 5.93
CA LYS A 182 -1.36 -15.67 5.92
C LYS A 182 -0.82 -14.51 5.06
N PHE A 183 -1.68 -13.85 4.31
CA PHE A 183 -1.29 -12.68 3.53
C PHE A 183 -1.21 -11.44 4.41
N SER A 184 -0.15 -10.66 4.25
CA SER A 184 -0.04 -9.32 4.82
C SER A 184 0.51 -8.34 3.79
N PHE A 185 0.00 -7.10 3.85
CA PHE A 185 0.46 -6.00 3.02
C PHE A 185 0.57 -4.74 3.87
N ASN A 186 1.72 -4.10 3.83
CA ASN A 186 1.99 -2.84 4.51
C ASN A 186 2.26 -1.76 3.48
N PHE A 187 1.65 -0.59 3.68
CA PHE A 187 1.75 0.55 2.79
C PHE A 187 2.06 1.82 3.58
N ILE A 188 3.07 2.57 3.14
CA ILE A 188 3.49 3.80 3.80
C ILE A 188 3.61 4.90 2.76
N VAL A 189 2.77 5.93 2.86
CA VAL A 189 2.88 7.15 2.07
C VAL A 189 4.08 7.95 2.57
N GLU A 190 5.10 8.11 1.74
CA GLU A 190 6.29 8.91 2.03
C GLU A 190 6.05 10.40 1.75
N GLU A 191 5.40 10.70 0.62
CA GLU A 191 5.19 12.06 0.12
C GLU A 191 3.82 12.17 -0.54
N ILE A 192 3.10 13.26 -0.30
CA ILE A 192 1.94 13.69 -1.07
C ILE A 192 2.46 14.73 -2.06
N ILE A 193 2.42 14.40 -3.36
CA ILE A 193 2.88 15.30 -4.43
C ILE A 193 1.75 16.26 -4.81
N HIS A 194 0.53 15.73 -4.89
CA HIS A 194 -0.68 16.47 -5.23
C HIS A 194 -1.90 15.84 -4.59
N ILE A 195 -2.88 16.65 -4.20
CA ILE A 195 -4.17 16.22 -3.70
C ILE A 195 -5.23 17.28 -4.02
N ALA A 196 -6.39 16.83 -4.48
CA ALA A 196 -7.54 17.69 -4.73
C ALA A 196 -8.85 16.91 -4.51
N GLY A 197 -9.92 17.67 -4.22
CA GLY A 197 -11.26 17.11 -3.97
C GLY A 197 -12.23 18.20 -3.48
N LYS A 198 -13.35 17.76 -2.90
CA LYS A 198 -14.43 18.62 -2.38
C LYS A 198 -14.51 18.56 -0.88
#